data_be629117f84df867b90d88e9fa40f048
#
_entry.id   be629117f84df867b90d88e9fa40f048
#
_cell.length_a   1.000
_cell.length_b   1.000
_cell.length_c   1.000
_cell.angle_alpha   90.00
_cell.angle_beta   90.00
_cell.angle_gamma   90.00
#
_symmetry.space_group_name_H-M   'P 1'
#
loop_
_entity.id
_entity.type
_entity.pdbx_description
1 polymer ?
#
loop_
_entity_poly.entity_id
_entity_poly.type
_entity_poly.pdbx_seq_one_letter_code
_entity_poly.pdbx_strand_id
1 'polypeptide(L)'
;MNTNSKTLRFAIFGNEYQPKKSTAILTILSFLEQRGAEIYIDRPFYDFLQLEHRIDTKVSGVFDGNNFDVDYVISMGGDGTFLKAATRVGPKQTPIIGVNMGRLGFLADVMPSEVIEALDAVYKGHYVIDNHAAIMVQTEGELIVGCPYALNDIAVLKRDNASMISIRTSVDGEYLITYQADGLIVATPTGSTAYSLSNGGPIIVPQTGSLCLTPVAPHSLNIRPIVISDDCEVTLNVESRSHNFLIAIDGRSET
;
A
#
# COMPACT_ATOMS: atom_id res chain seq x y z
N MET A 1 35.29 -6.96 -23.03
CA MET A 1 34.81 -5.73 -22.40
C MET A 1 34.15 -6.12 -21.08
N ASN A 2 34.86 -5.93 -19.97
CA ASN A 2 34.31 -6.23 -18.65
C ASN A 2 33.32 -5.13 -18.27
N THR A 3 32.05 -5.31 -18.58
CA THR A 3 31.01 -4.57 -17.90
C THR A 3 30.86 -5.21 -16.52
N ASN A 4 31.37 -4.52 -15.52
CA ASN A 4 31.05 -4.77 -14.11
C ASN A 4 29.55 -4.53 -13.95
N SER A 5 28.69 -5.47 -14.34
CA SER A 5 27.25 -5.39 -14.11
C SER A 5 27.08 -5.52 -12.60
N LYS A 6 26.67 -4.44 -11.96
CA LYS A 6 26.28 -4.46 -10.54
C LYS A 6 25.29 -5.61 -10.31
N THR A 7 25.60 -6.49 -9.38
CA THR A 7 24.66 -7.51 -8.93
C THR A 7 23.44 -6.81 -8.32
N LEU A 8 22.27 -7.01 -8.90
CA LEU A 8 21.02 -6.43 -8.39
C LEU A 8 20.48 -7.25 -7.22
N ARG A 9 19.92 -6.55 -6.23
CA ARG A 9 19.32 -7.13 -5.03
C ARG A 9 17.81 -6.94 -5.08
N PHE A 10 17.06 -8.01 -4.89
CA PHE A 10 15.60 -8.00 -4.90
C PHE A 10 15.02 -8.50 -3.58
N ALA A 11 14.04 -7.78 -3.03
CA ALA A 11 13.18 -8.29 -1.97
C ALA A 11 11.86 -8.77 -2.56
N ILE A 12 11.43 -9.97 -2.20
CA ILE A 12 10.23 -10.59 -2.76
C ILE A 12 9.17 -10.75 -1.68
N PHE A 13 7.99 -10.18 -1.93
CA PHE A 13 6.76 -10.38 -1.18
C PHE A 13 5.78 -11.20 -2.00
N GLY A 14 5.05 -12.10 -1.37
CA GLY A 14 4.06 -12.92 -2.05
C GLY A 14 2.81 -13.14 -1.20
N ASN A 15 1.78 -13.66 -1.85
CA ASN A 15 0.53 -14.02 -1.21
C ASN A 15 0.54 -15.52 -0.85
N GLU A 16 0.40 -15.81 0.43
CA GLU A 16 0.39 -17.16 1.03
C GLU A 16 -0.87 -17.98 0.69
N TYR A 17 -1.91 -17.33 0.17
CA TYR A 17 -3.22 -17.96 -0.04
C TYR A 17 -3.49 -18.37 -1.50
N GLN A 18 -2.49 -18.40 -2.39
CA GLN A 18 -2.67 -18.72 -3.82
C GLN A 18 -1.80 -19.88 -4.31
N PRO A 19 -2.08 -21.14 -3.92
CA PRO A 19 -1.24 -22.29 -4.28
C PRO A 19 -1.19 -22.62 -5.79
N LYS A 20 -2.16 -22.14 -6.59
CA LYS A 20 -2.27 -22.50 -8.02
C LYS A 20 -1.30 -21.76 -8.97
N LYS A 21 -0.42 -20.88 -8.46
CA LYS A 21 0.42 -20.01 -9.31
C LYS A 21 1.93 -20.23 -9.18
N SER A 22 2.30 -21.42 -8.77
CA SER A 22 3.71 -21.83 -8.60
C SER A 22 4.57 -21.61 -9.86
N THR A 23 4.02 -21.80 -11.05
CA THR A 23 4.79 -21.63 -12.30
C THR A 23 5.34 -20.22 -12.48
N ALA A 24 4.52 -19.18 -12.28
CA ALA A 24 4.98 -17.79 -12.41
C ALA A 24 6.02 -17.43 -11.34
N ILE A 25 5.84 -17.92 -10.11
CA ILE A 25 6.81 -17.75 -9.03
C ILE A 25 8.14 -18.36 -9.40
N LEU A 26 8.13 -19.63 -9.84
CA LEU A 26 9.34 -20.34 -10.28
C LEU A 26 10.01 -19.64 -11.45
N THR A 27 9.24 -19.13 -12.41
CA THR A 27 9.75 -18.41 -13.57
C THR A 27 10.52 -17.15 -13.13
N ILE A 28 9.98 -16.37 -12.21
CA ILE A 28 10.63 -15.16 -11.67
C ILE A 28 11.91 -15.53 -10.93
N LEU A 29 11.83 -16.48 -10.00
CA LEU A 29 13.00 -16.91 -9.21
C LEU A 29 14.12 -17.45 -10.09
N SER A 30 13.79 -18.32 -11.05
CA SER A 30 14.77 -18.87 -12.00
C SER A 30 15.40 -17.79 -12.89
N PHE A 31 14.63 -16.80 -13.34
CA PHE A 31 15.16 -15.67 -14.11
C PHE A 31 16.17 -14.86 -13.30
N LEU A 32 15.82 -14.52 -12.05
CA LEU A 32 16.70 -13.75 -11.17
C LEU A 32 17.99 -14.52 -10.83
N GLU A 33 17.88 -15.83 -10.58
CA GLU A 33 19.02 -16.70 -10.32
C GLU A 33 19.96 -16.77 -11.53
N GLN A 34 19.43 -16.95 -12.76
CA GLN A 34 20.20 -16.96 -14.01
C GLN A 34 20.93 -15.64 -14.24
N ARG A 35 20.40 -14.52 -13.76
CA ARG A 35 21.04 -13.20 -13.83
C ARG A 35 22.04 -12.95 -12.69
N GLY A 36 22.19 -13.88 -11.77
CA GLY A 36 23.08 -13.75 -10.61
C GLY A 36 22.61 -12.72 -9.59
N ALA A 37 21.31 -12.48 -9.50
CA ALA A 37 20.73 -11.57 -8.54
C ALA A 37 20.84 -12.11 -7.10
N GLU A 38 20.92 -11.19 -6.13
CA GLU A 38 20.70 -11.54 -4.73
C GLU A 38 19.21 -11.49 -4.43
N ILE A 39 18.66 -12.59 -3.91
CA ILE A 39 17.23 -12.76 -3.67
C ILE A 39 16.98 -12.83 -2.16
N TYR A 40 16.20 -11.89 -1.66
CA TYR A 40 15.71 -11.84 -0.28
C TYR A 40 14.21 -12.07 -0.29
N ILE A 41 13.70 -12.93 0.60
CA ILE A 41 12.27 -13.28 0.62
C ILE A 41 11.67 -12.91 1.99
N ASP A 42 10.48 -12.30 2.00
CA ASP A 42 9.68 -12.06 3.20
C ASP A 42 9.36 -13.39 3.90
N ARG A 43 9.62 -13.49 5.21
CA ARG A 43 9.53 -14.74 5.99
C ARG A 43 8.23 -15.51 5.76
N PRO A 44 7.04 -14.92 5.92
CA PRO A 44 5.80 -15.65 5.70
C PRO A 44 5.70 -16.27 4.30
N PHE A 45 6.14 -15.54 3.29
CA PHE A 45 6.12 -16.04 1.92
C PHE A 45 7.16 -17.13 1.70
N TYR A 46 8.34 -17.01 2.29
CA TYR A 46 9.36 -18.06 2.24
C TYR A 46 8.87 -19.37 2.87
N ASP A 47 8.28 -19.30 4.06
CA ASP A 47 7.75 -20.46 4.76
C ASP A 47 6.64 -21.14 3.95
N PHE A 48 5.75 -20.36 3.31
CA PHE A 48 4.76 -20.88 2.38
C PHE A 48 5.40 -21.61 1.19
N LEU A 49 6.43 -21.04 0.56
CA LEU A 49 7.13 -21.66 -0.55
C LEU A 49 7.80 -22.99 -0.16
N GLN A 50 8.35 -23.09 1.04
CA GLN A 50 8.98 -24.30 1.54
C GLN A 50 7.95 -25.40 1.86
N LEU A 51 6.83 -25.05 2.49
CA LEU A 51 5.82 -26.01 2.91
C LEU A 51 4.98 -26.54 1.74
N GLU A 52 4.51 -25.66 0.85
CA GLU A 52 3.54 -26.01 -0.21
C GLU A 52 4.20 -26.42 -1.51
N HIS A 53 5.34 -25.85 -1.86
CA HIS A 53 5.92 -26.00 -3.19
C HIS A 53 7.29 -26.68 -3.23
N ARG A 54 7.93 -26.92 -2.07
CA ARG A 54 9.27 -27.50 -1.98
C ARG A 54 10.26 -26.83 -2.96
N ILE A 55 10.18 -25.50 -3.03
CA ILE A 55 11.01 -24.73 -3.97
C ILE A 55 12.43 -24.72 -3.44
N ASP A 56 13.30 -25.46 -4.09
CA ASP A 56 14.74 -25.47 -3.83
C ASP A 56 15.41 -24.32 -4.59
N THR A 57 15.00 -23.08 -4.25
CA THR A 57 15.64 -21.89 -4.82
C THR A 57 16.69 -21.37 -3.87
N LYS A 58 17.89 -21.16 -4.39
CA LYS A 58 18.96 -20.55 -3.65
C LYS A 58 18.61 -19.08 -3.35
N VAL A 59 18.22 -18.79 -2.12
CA VAL A 59 17.98 -17.43 -1.65
C VAL A 59 19.20 -16.88 -0.93
N SER A 60 19.46 -15.58 -1.08
CA SER A 60 20.55 -14.86 -0.40
C SER A 60 20.22 -14.58 1.06
N GLY A 61 18.92 -14.48 1.37
CA GLY A 61 18.45 -14.30 2.75
C GLY A 61 16.93 -14.30 2.86
N VAL A 62 16.47 -14.41 4.09
CA VAL A 62 15.07 -14.28 4.47
C VAL A 62 14.98 -13.16 5.50
N PHE A 63 14.02 -12.27 5.36
CA PHE A 63 13.89 -11.13 6.25
C PHE A 63 12.53 -11.08 6.94
N ASP A 64 12.54 -10.51 8.12
CA ASP A 64 11.35 -10.19 8.91
C ASP A 64 11.22 -8.67 9.03
N GLY A 65 9.99 -8.17 9.05
CA GLY A 65 9.75 -6.75 9.23
C GLY A 65 10.31 -5.89 8.09
N ASN A 66 10.86 -4.74 8.45
CA ASN A 66 11.34 -3.73 7.51
C ASN A 66 12.86 -3.78 7.30
N ASN A 67 13.55 -4.79 7.88
CA ASN A 67 15.01 -4.87 7.87
C ASN A 67 15.52 -5.54 6.60
N PHE A 68 15.43 -4.85 5.48
CA PHE A 68 16.04 -5.21 4.20
C PHE A 68 16.59 -3.97 3.50
N ASP A 69 17.65 -4.16 2.73
CA ASP A 69 18.28 -3.14 1.88
C ASP A 69 18.53 -3.74 0.51
N VAL A 70 17.74 -3.32 -0.49
CA VAL A 70 17.71 -3.91 -1.83
C VAL A 70 17.53 -2.81 -2.88
N ASP A 71 17.83 -3.14 -4.13
CA ASP A 71 17.68 -2.21 -5.25
C ASP A 71 16.21 -2.14 -5.74
N TYR A 72 15.48 -3.26 -5.67
CA TYR A 72 14.07 -3.36 -6.09
C TYR A 72 13.28 -4.31 -5.18
N VAL A 73 11.98 -4.07 -5.12
CA VAL A 73 11.01 -4.98 -4.50
C VAL A 73 10.12 -5.59 -5.57
N ILE A 74 9.84 -6.89 -5.47
CA ILE A 74 8.84 -7.58 -6.29
C ILE A 74 7.69 -7.99 -5.38
N SER A 75 6.49 -7.50 -5.70
CA SER A 75 5.25 -7.88 -5.02
C SER A 75 4.46 -8.84 -5.90
N MET A 76 4.34 -10.10 -5.47
CA MET A 76 3.68 -11.18 -6.22
C MET A 76 2.32 -11.48 -5.61
N GLY A 77 1.28 -10.79 -6.08
CA GLY A 77 -0.06 -10.90 -5.51
C GLY A 77 -1.06 -9.98 -6.17
N GLY A 78 -2.01 -9.46 -5.41
CA GLY A 78 -2.89 -8.36 -5.78
C GLY A 78 -2.51 -7.09 -5.00
N ASP A 79 -3.40 -6.10 -5.03
CA ASP A 79 -3.20 -4.79 -4.38
C ASP A 79 -2.87 -4.91 -2.88
N GLY A 80 -3.49 -5.84 -2.16
CA GLY A 80 -3.17 -6.07 -0.74
C GLY A 80 -1.73 -6.52 -0.48
N THR A 81 -1.14 -7.35 -1.38
CA THR A 81 0.27 -7.75 -1.29
C THR A 81 1.18 -6.57 -1.63
N PHE A 82 0.77 -5.76 -2.60
CA PHE A 82 1.50 -4.54 -2.97
C PHE A 82 1.51 -3.54 -1.80
N LEU A 83 0.37 -3.28 -1.16
CA LEU A 83 0.28 -2.42 0.02
C LEU A 83 1.15 -2.94 1.19
N LYS A 84 1.17 -4.26 1.42
CA LYS A 84 2.08 -4.87 2.40
C LYS A 84 3.54 -4.55 2.06
N ALA A 85 3.93 -4.71 0.79
CA ALA A 85 5.29 -4.38 0.33
C ALA A 85 5.59 -2.89 0.48
N ALA A 86 4.68 -2.00 0.07
CA ALA A 86 4.81 -0.56 0.20
C ALA A 86 4.99 -0.12 1.66
N THR A 87 4.18 -0.67 2.58
CA THR A 87 4.31 -0.43 4.03
C THR A 87 5.70 -0.82 4.55
N ARG A 88 6.27 -1.94 4.06
CA ARG A 88 7.59 -2.43 4.47
C ARG A 88 8.74 -1.63 3.85
N VAL A 89 8.55 -1.13 2.64
CA VAL A 89 9.48 -0.20 1.99
C VAL A 89 9.51 1.12 2.76
N GLY A 90 8.33 1.69 3.03
CA GLY A 90 8.22 2.94 3.81
C GLY A 90 9.12 4.06 3.25
N PRO A 91 9.86 4.77 4.12
CA PRO A 91 10.68 5.92 3.71
C PRO A 91 11.92 5.56 2.88
N LYS A 92 12.23 4.27 2.67
CA LYS A 92 13.37 3.86 1.83
C LYS A 92 13.17 4.20 0.36
N GLN A 93 11.93 4.38 -0.09
CA GLN A 93 11.58 4.70 -1.48
C GLN A 93 12.12 3.69 -2.52
N THR A 94 12.33 2.45 -2.10
CA THR A 94 12.77 1.38 -3.01
C THR A 94 11.66 1.10 -4.04
N PRO A 95 11.97 1.12 -5.35
CA PRO A 95 10.97 0.84 -6.39
C PRO A 95 10.33 -0.53 -6.23
N ILE A 96 9.01 -0.60 -6.43
CA ILE A 96 8.22 -1.83 -6.31
C ILE A 96 7.69 -2.23 -7.68
N ILE A 97 7.90 -3.48 -8.06
CA ILE A 97 7.34 -4.10 -9.27
C ILE A 97 6.14 -4.95 -8.83
N GLY A 98 4.94 -4.54 -9.21
CA GLY A 98 3.71 -5.24 -8.87
C GLY A 98 3.35 -6.31 -9.88
N VAL A 99 3.53 -7.59 -9.55
CA VAL A 99 3.13 -8.72 -10.39
C VAL A 99 1.76 -9.22 -9.98
N ASN A 100 0.78 -9.04 -10.85
CA ASN A 100 -0.60 -9.42 -10.59
C ASN A 100 -0.79 -10.94 -10.66
N MET A 101 -0.88 -11.57 -9.51
CA MET A 101 -1.12 -13.01 -9.41
C MET A 101 -2.60 -13.39 -9.33
N GLY A 102 -3.52 -12.44 -9.47
CA GLY A 102 -4.94 -12.65 -9.22
C GLY A 102 -5.87 -11.97 -10.21
N ARG A 103 -6.87 -11.32 -9.66
CA ARG A 103 -7.74 -10.42 -10.41
C ARG A 103 -6.98 -9.12 -10.64
N LEU A 104 -7.20 -8.51 -11.80
CA LEU A 104 -6.62 -7.21 -12.11
C LEU A 104 -7.03 -6.19 -11.04
N GLY A 105 -6.04 -5.56 -10.43
CA GLY A 105 -6.17 -4.48 -9.47
C GLY A 105 -5.71 -3.15 -10.07
N PHE A 106 -5.44 -2.18 -9.24
CA PHE A 106 -5.00 -0.84 -9.63
C PHE A 106 -3.50 -0.60 -9.37
N LEU A 107 -2.86 -1.45 -8.55
CA LEU A 107 -1.47 -1.28 -8.12
C LEU A 107 -0.52 -2.31 -8.74
N ALA A 108 -0.95 -3.57 -8.82
CA ALA A 108 -0.16 -4.64 -9.43
C ALA A 108 -0.61 -4.80 -10.89
N ASP A 109 0.16 -4.25 -11.82
CA ASP A 109 -0.18 -4.12 -13.23
C ASP A 109 0.61 -5.06 -14.16
N VAL A 110 1.76 -5.60 -13.71
CA VAL A 110 2.53 -6.55 -14.51
C VAL A 110 1.86 -7.92 -14.51
N MET A 111 1.44 -8.37 -15.67
CA MET A 111 0.87 -9.71 -15.82
C MET A 111 1.95 -10.80 -15.71
N PRO A 112 1.64 -12.02 -15.22
CA PRO A 112 2.60 -13.11 -15.13
C PRO A 112 3.25 -13.49 -16.47
N SER A 113 2.54 -13.29 -17.58
CA SER A 113 3.05 -13.51 -18.94
C SER A 113 4.09 -12.48 -19.39
N GLU A 114 4.10 -11.30 -18.80
CA GLU A 114 4.92 -10.14 -19.16
C GLU A 114 6.10 -9.94 -18.20
N VAL A 115 6.12 -10.68 -17.08
CA VAL A 115 7.06 -10.44 -15.98
C VAL A 115 8.53 -10.56 -16.41
N ILE A 116 8.86 -11.48 -17.31
CA ILE A 116 10.24 -11.64 -17.79
C ILE A 116 10.67 -10.44 -18.64
N GLU A 117 9.78 -9.93 -19.47
CA GLU A 117 10.05 -8.72 -20.27
C GLU A 117 10.22 -7.49 -19.35
N ALA A 118 9.35 -7.34 -18.35
CA ALA A 118 9.45 -6.27 -17.36
C ALA A 118 10.75 -6.33 -16.56
N LEU A 119 11.15 -7.52 -16.08
CA LEU A 119 12.41 -7.70 -15.37
C LEU A 119 13.63 -7.45 -16.28
N ASP A 120 13.59 -7.89 -17.54
CA ASP A 120 14.66 -7.62 -18.50
C ASP A 120 14.80 -6.11 -18.79
N ALA A 121 13.68 -5.38 -18.85
CA ALA A 121 13.68 -3.92 -18.95
C ALA A 121 14.35 -3.26 -17.73
N VAL A 122 14.11 -3.78 -16.52
CA VAL A 122 14.79 -3.31 -15.29
C VAL A 122 16.30 -3.47 -15.41
N TYR A 123 16.79 -4.64 -15.85
CA TYR A 123 18.23 -4.88 -16.04
C TYR A 123 18.85 -3.99 -17.13
N LYS A 124 18.07 -3.57 -18.10
CA LYS A 124 18.48 -2.64 -19.16
C LYS A 124 18.36 -1.16 -18.79
N GLY A 125 17.74 -0.85 -17.66
CA GLY A 125 17.41 0.53 -17.27
C GLY A 125 16.31 1.16 -18.15
N HIS A 126 15.50 0.36 -18.81
CA HIS A 126 14.42 0.80 -19.71
C HIS A 126 13.07 0.76 -19.00
N TYR A 127 12.90 1.57 -17.98
CA TYR A 127 11.66 1.71 -17.20
C TYR A 127 11.47 3.15 -16.75
N VAL A 128 10.26 3.47 -16.32
CA VAL A 128 9.90 4.73 -15.68
C VAL A 128 9.44 4.41 -14.26
N ILE A 129 9.83 5.25 -13.31
CA ILE A 129 9.33 5.17 -11.94
C ILE A 129 8.07 6.04 -11.84
N ASP A 130 6.98 5.43 -11.43
CA ASP A 130 5.75 6.11 -11.10
C ASP A 130 5.73 6.46 -9.61
N ASN A 131 5.65 7.75 -9.29
CA ASN A 131 5.65 8.22 -7.90
C ASN A 131 4.21 8.36 -7.41
N HIS A 132 3.90 7.63 -6.36
CA HIS A 132 2.61 7.69 -5.69
C HIS A 132 2.67 8.54 -4.42
N ALA A 133 1.65 9.38 -4.20
CA ALA A 133 1.50 10.10 -2.96
C ALA A 133 1.28 9.11 -1.78
N ALA A 134 1.86 9.42 -0.64
CA ALA A 134 1.57 8.74 0.62
C ALA A 134 1.21 9.78 1.66
N ILE A 135 0.22 9.47 2.49
CA ILE A 135 -0.20 10.31 3.61
C ILE A 135 0.27 9.71 4.93
N MET A 136 0.57 10.57 5.88
CA MET A 136 1.02 10.17 7.22
C MET A 136 0.02 10.66 8.26
N VAL A 137 -0.30 9.81 9.24
CA VAL A 137 -1.10 10.21 10.40
C VAL A 137 -0.21 10.42 11.62
N GLN A 138 -0.48 11.51 12.33
CA GLN A 138 0.05 11.80 13.66
C GLN A 138 -1.10 12.04 14.62
N THR A 139 -0.96 11.63 15.86
CA THR A 139 -1.95 11.84 16.93
C THR A 139 -1.37 12.70 18.03
N GLU A 140 -2.20 13.57 18.62
CA GLU A 140 -1.88 14.25 19.86
C GLU A 140 -2.13 13.29 21.03
N GLY A 141 -1.09 12.75 21.64
CA GLY A 141 -1.17 11.84 22.78
C GLY A 141 -0.57 10.49 22.53
N GLU A 142 -1.37 9.43 22.35
CA GLU A 142 -0.86 8.08 22.15
C GLU A 142 -0.22 7.93 20.78
N LEU A 143 0.96 7.31 20.74
CA LEU A 143 1.68 7.03 19.50
C LEU A 143 0.98 5.92 18.72
N ILE A 144 0.87 6.08 17.41
CA ILE A 144 0.44 5.00 16.52
C ILE A 144 1.49 3.90 16.56
N VAL A 145 1.04 2.70 16.90
CA VAL A 145 1.91 1.51 16.88
C VAL A 145 1.99 0.98 15.46
N GLY A 146 3.20 0.92 14.89
CA GLY A 146 3.39 0.40 13.54
C GLY A 146 3.77 1.47 12.51
N CYS A 147 3.32 1.31 11.27
CA CYS A 147 3.62 2.22 10.18
C CYS A 147 2.56 3.32 10.05
N PRO A 148 2.88 4.59 10.28
CA PRO A 148 1.91 5.67 10.23
C PRO A 148 1.57 6.12 8.80
N TYR A 149 2.18 5.53 7.78
CA TYR A 149 1.99 5.89 6.38
C TYR A 149 0.94 5.03 5.69
N ALA A 150 0.10 5.67 4.88
CA ALA A 150 -0.84 5.04 3.97
C ALA A 150 -0.55 5.42 2.53
N LEU A 151 -0.59 4.43 1.64
CA LEU A 151 -0.56 4.62 0.19
C LEU A 151 -1.96 4.87 -0.36
N ASN A 152 -2.98 4.20 0.20
CA ASN A 152 -4.38 4.39 -0.18
C ASN A 152 -5.07 5.44 0.68
N ASP A 153 -5.33 5.12 1.93
CA ASP A 153 -6.17 5.97 2.77
C ASP A 153 -5.92 5.79 4.28
N ILE A 154 -6.33 6.83 5.02
CA ILE A 154 -6.47 6.81 6.47
C ILE A 154 -7.94 7.06 6.77
N ALA A 155 -8.60 6.11 7.44
CA ALA A 155 -9.98 6.21 7.82
C ALA A 155 -10.11 6.35 9.34
N VAL A 156 -10.84 7.40 9.77
CA VAL A 156 -11.29 7.57 11.16
C VAL A 156 -12.72 7.09 11.23
N LEU A 157 -12.97 6.04 12.03
CA LEU A 157 -14.25 5.35 12.07
C LEU A 157 -14.79 5.28 13.51
N LYS A 158 -16.11 5.29 13.66
CA LYS A 158 -16.73 4.98 14.94
C LYS A 158 -16.39 3.55 15.35
N ARG A 159 -16.20 3.34 16.66
CA ARG A 159 -16.04 1.99 17.22
C ARG A 159 -17.38 1.36 17.62
N ASP A 160 -18.30 2.19 18.12
CA ASP A 160 -19.60 1.73 18.62
C ASP A 160 -20.70 1.79 17.55
N ASN A 161 -21.54 0.77 17.51
CA ASN A 161 -22.62 0.68 16.53
C ASN A 161 -23.77 1.67 16.76
N ALA A 162 -23.90 2.23 17.97
CA ALA A 162 -25.09 2.95 18.40
C ALA A 162 -25.10 4.47 18.12
N SER A 163 -23.95 5.09 17.82
CA SER A 163 -23.88 6.55 17.62
C SER A 163 -22.88 6.94 16.54
N MET A 164 -23.19 8.01 15.83
CA MET A 164 -22.24 8.68 14.95
C MET A 164 -21.17 9.38 15.77
N ILE A 165 -20.05 9.70 15.15
CA ILE A 165 -19.00 10.55 15.66
C ILE A 165 -19.05 11.93 15.00
N SER A 166 -18.55 12.94 15.72
CA SER A 166 -18.39 14.29 15.21
C SER A 166 -16.93 14.49 14.86
N ILE A 167 -16.64 14.83 13.60
CA ILE A 167 -15.27 15.04 13.11
C ILE A 167 -15.17 16.48 12.60
N ARG A 168 -14.60 17.35 13.42
CA ARG A 168 -14.27 18.71 13.01
C ARG A 168 -12.99 18.69 12.19
N THR A 169 -13.10 19.10 10.94
CA THR A 169 -12.03 19.05 9.95
C THR A 169 -11.54 20.45 9.64
N SER A 170 -10.22 20.63 9.67
CA SER A 170 -9.52 21.85 9.25
C SER A 170 -8.43 21.49 8.24
N VAL A 171 -8.12 22.41 7.33
CA VAL A 171 -7.04 22.32 6.35
C VAL A 171 -6.12 23.51 6.57
N ASP A 172 -4.83 23.26 6.80
CA ASP A 172 -3.82 24.28 7.13
C ASP A 172 -4.25 25.23 8.27
N GLY A 173 -4.94 24.67 9.28
CA GLY A 173 -5.45 25.40 10.42
C GLY A 173 -6.81 26.09 10.19
N GLU A 174 -7.27 26.24 8.94
CA GLU A 174 -8.55 26.85 8.61
C GLU A 174 -9.70 25.83 8.68
N TYR A 175 -10.77 26.20 9.38
CA TYR A 175 -11.96 25.36 9.50
C TYR A 175 -12.61 25.10 8.14
N LEU A 176 -12.80 23.84 7.79
CA LEU A 176 -13.48 23.43 6.57
C LEU A 176 -14.94 23.04 6.84
N ILE A 177 -15.14 22.00 7.66
CA ILE A 177 -16.47 21.42 7.92
C ILE A 177 -16.43 20.53 9.17
N THR A 178 -17.60 20.31 9.78
CA THR A 178 -17.78 19.27 10.80
C THR A 178 -18.69 18.17 10.27
N TYR A 179 -18.16 16.96 10.16
CA TYR A 179 -18.92 15.78 9.76
C TYR A 179 -19.60 15.14 10.96
N GLN A 180 -20.92 14.90 10.83
CA GLN A 180 -21.66 13.99 11.69
C GLN A 180 -21.86 12.72 10.90
N ALA A 181 -21.07 11.66 11.16
CA ALA A 181 -20.97 10.50 10.29
C ALA A 181 -20.52 9.25 11.07
N ASP A 182 -20.53 8.11 10.41
CA ASP A 182 -19.90 6.89 10.91
C ASP A 182 -18.37 6.96 10.82
N GLY A 183 -17.84 7.85 10.01
CA GLY A 183 -16.42 8.10 9.88
C GLY A 183 -16.08 9.08 8.77
N LEU A 184 -14.78 9.27 8.57
CA LEU A 184 -14.18 10.06 7.49
C LEU A 184 -12.96 9.34 6.94
N ILE A 185 -12.85 9.29 5.64
CA ILE A 185 -11.72 8.72 4.90
C ILE A 185 -10.94 9.87 4.28
N VAL A 186 -9.64 9.91 4.52
CA VAL A 186 -8.69 10.77 3.82
C VAL A 186 -7.94 9.87 2.84
N ALA A 187 -8.20 10.01 1.55
CA ALA A 187 -7.66 9.14 0.52
C ALA A 187 -6.70 9.89 -0.41
N THR A 188 -5.62 9.22 -0.78
CA THR A 188 -4.74 9.62 -1.88
C THR A 188 -5.44 9.36 -3.23
N PRO A 189 -4.91 9.83 -4.37
CA PRO A 189 -5.40 9.42 -5.67
C PRO A 189 -5.38 7.89 -5.86
N THR A 190 -4.34 7.20 -5.39
CA THR A 190 -4.25 5.74 -5.40
C THR A 190 -5.40 5.11 -4.61
N GLY A 191 -5.68 5.62 -3.40
CA GLY A 191 -6.77 5.16 -2.54
C GLY A 191 -8.16 5.55 -2.99
N SER A 192 -8.29 6.44 -3.98
CA SER A 192 -9.59 6.86 -4.50
C SER A 192 -10.41 5.69 -5.07
N THR A 193 -9.75 4.63 -5.51
CA THR A 193 -10.38 3.39 -6.03
C THR A 193 -10.58 2.32 -4.97
N ALA A 194 -10.17 2.57 -3.70
CA ALA A 194 -10.30 1.66 -2.56
C ALA A 194 -11.54 1.99 -1.69
N TYR A 195 -11.36 2.22 -0.39
CA TYR A 195 -12.47 2.43 0.54
C TYR A 195 -13.24 3.72 0.26
N SER A 196 -12.56 4.77 -0.21
CA SER A 196 -13.18 6.03 -0.64
C SER A 196 -14.24 5.78 -1.74
N LEU A 197 -13.93 4.96 -2.76
CA LEU A 197 -14.87 4.64 -3.84
C LEU A 197 -16.15 3.99 -3.31
N SER A 198 -16.04 3.07 -2.37
CA SER A 198 -17.18 2.38 -1.75
C SER A 198 -18.11 3.32 -0.99
N ASN A 199 -17.62 4.50 -0.61
CA ASN A 199 -18.36 5.55 0.11
C ASN A 199 -18.75 6.72 -0.80
N GLY A 200 -18.71 6.54 -2.12
CA GLY A 200 -19.12 7.54 -3.10
C GLY A 200 -18.07 8.61 -3.41
N GLY A 201 -16.80 8.37 -3.07
CA GLY A 201 -15.69 9.20 -3.50
C GLY A 201 -15.47 9.12 -5.01
N PRO A 202 -14.94 10.18 -5.65
CA PRO A 202 -14.59 10.18 -7.06
C PRO A 202 -13.37 9.31 -7.34
N ILE A 203 -13.26 8.77 -8.55
CA ILE A 203 -12.00 8.21 -9.05
C ILE A 203 -11.08 9.38 -9.40
N ILE A 204 -9.90 9.38 -8.80
CA ILE A 204 -8.87 10.39 -9.00
C ILE A 204 -7.69 9.75 -9.72
N VAL A 205 -7.27 10.36 -10.82
CA VAL A 205 -6.10 9.89 -11.57
C VAL A 205 -4.85 10.02 -10.70
N PRO A 206 -3.98 9.01 -10.61
CA PRO A 206 -2.70 9.14 -9.93
C PRO A 206 -1.92 10.37 -10.38
N GLN A 207 -1.06 10.92 -9.52
CA GLN A 207 -0.20 12.08 -9.79
C GLN A 207 -0.94 13.44 -9.97
N THR A 208 -2.19 13.53 -9.55
CA THR A 208 -2.96 14.81 -9.66
C THR A 208 -2.67 15.80 -8.52
N GLY A 209 -1.80 15.48 -7.57
CA GLY A 209 -1.48 16.38 -6.46
C GLY A 209 -2.71 16.71 -5.60
N SER A 210 -3.52 15.70 -5.25
CA SER A 210 -4.77 15.91 -4.53
C SER A 210 -5.07 14.83 -3.51
N LEU A 211 -5.88 15.16 -2.50
CA LEU A 211 -6.46 14.25 -1.52
C LEU A 211 -7.98 14.31 -1.58
N CYS A 212 -8.65 13.26 -1.20
CA CYS A 212 -10.10 13.20 -1.12
C CYS A 212 -10.58 12.95 0.31
N LEU A 213 -11.42 13.81 0.82
CA LEU A 213 -12.13 13.67 2.09
C LEU A 213 -13.50 13.06 1.81
N THR A 214 -13.68 11.78 2.14
CA THR A 214 -14.91 11.03 1.86
C THR A 214 -15.58 10.62 3.17
N PRO A 215 -16.76 11.18 3.50
CA PRO A 215 -17.49 10.79 4.70
C PRO A 215 -18.11 9.41 4.56
N VAL A 216 -18.13 8.66 5.67
CA VAL A 216 -18.77 7.33 5.76
C VAL A 216 -20.17 7.51 6.37
N ALA A 217 -21.21 7.17 5.64
CA ALA A 217 -22.61 7.27 6.06
C ALA A 217 -22.94 8.58 6.81
N PRO A 218 -22.75 9.76 6.20
CA PRO A 218 -23.01 11.03 6.85
C PRO A 218 -24.49 11.23 7.15
N HIS A 219 -24.80 11.88 8.27
CA HIS A 219 -26.18 12.21 8.66
C HIS A 219 -26.84 13.20 7.69
N SER A 220 -26.08 14.15 7.20
CA SER A 220 -26.58 15.16 6.28
C SER A 220 -26.55 14.67 4.83
N LEU A 221 -27.71 14.75 4.16
CA LEU A 221 -27.85 14.35 2.76
C LEU A 221 -27.13 15.28 1.76
N ASN A 222 -26.71 16.47 2.19
CA ASN A 222 -26.06 17.46 1.33
C ASN A 222 -24.53 17.35 1.34
N ILE A 223 -23.95 16.58 2.24
CA ILE A 223 -22.50 16.39 2.30
C ILE A 223 -22.04 15.51 1.15
N ARG A 224 -20.98 15.93 0.51
CA ARG A 224 -20.32 15.22 -0.61
C ARG A 224 -18.83 15.08 -0.29
N PRO A 225 -18.13 14.12 -0.89
CA PRO A 225 -16.68 14.09 -0.86
C PRO A 225 -16.08 15.38 -1.37
N ILE A 226 -15.00 15.82 -0.72
CA ILE A 226 -14.29 17.06 -1.06
C ILE A 226 -12.89 16.69 -1.51
N VAL A 227 -12.48 17.21 -2.67
CA VAL A 227 -11.10 17.06 -3.17
C VAL A 227 -10.33 18.34 -2.84
N ILE A 228 -9.16 18.18 -2.23
CA ILE A 228 -8.25 19.26 -1.81
C ILE A 228 -6.85 19.01 -2.38
N SER A 229 -5.96 20.00 -2.30
CA SER A 229 -4.54 19.80 -2.63
C SER A 229 -3.90 18.77 -1.68
N ASP A 230 -2.89 18.03 -2.13
CA ASP A 230 -2.06 17.17 -1.27
C ASP A 230 -0.91 17.93 -0.59
N ASP A 231 -0.68 19.19 -0.95
CA ASP A 231 0.26 20.11 -0.31
C ASP A 231 -0.42 20.83 0.86
N CYS A 232 -0.96 20.05 1.81
CA CYS A 232 -1.68 20.60 2.98
C CYS A 232 -1.61 19.65 4.19
N GLU A 233 -1.92 20.21 5.37
CA GLU A 233 -2.15 19.48 6.60
C GLU A 233 -3.66 19.39 6.90
N VAL A 234 -4.17 18.17 7.05
CA VAL A 234 -5.57 17.92 7.45
C VAL A 234 -5.62 17.59 8.93
N THR A 235 -6.21 18.46 9.71
CA THR A 235 -6.42 18.26 11.15
C THR A 235 -7.84 17.75 11.40
N LEU A 236 -7.95 16.63 12.13
CA LEU A 236 -9.22 16.01 12.50
C LEU A 236 -9.38 16.02 14.03
N ASN A 237 -10.35 16.80 14.55
CA ASN A 237 -10.73 16.74 15.96
C ASN A 237 -11.98 15.86 16.09
N VAL A 238 -11.83 14.73 16.78
CA VAL A 238 -12.85 13.68 16.85
C VAL A 238 -13.53 13.67 18.21
N GLU A 239 -14.85 13.76 18.21
CA GLU A 239 -15.67 13.60 19.40
C GLU A 239 -16.55 12.37 19.24
N SER A 240 -16.46 11.44 20.19
CA SER A 240 -17.26 10.22 20.28
C SER A 240 -17.89 10.13 21.67
N ARG A 241 -19.14 9.66 21.77
CA ARG A 241 -19.81 9.44 23.06
C ARG A 241 -19.12 8.43 23.95
N SER A 242 -18.47 7.45 23.37
CA SER A 242 -17.70 6.43 24.09
C SER A 242 -16.25 6.83 24.36
N HIS A 243 -15.84 8.02 23.90
CA HIS A 243 -14.45 8.49 23.92
C HIS A 243 -13.46 7.58 23.15
N ASN A 244 -13.98 6.68 22.31
CA ASN A 244 -13.18 5.77 21.50
C ASN A 244 -13.59 5.87 20.04
N PHE A 245 -12.61 5.79 19.16
CA PHE A 245 -12.76 5.66 17.72
C PHE A 245 -11.64 4.78 17.17
N LEU A 246 -11.76 4.36 15.93
CA LEU A 246 -10.80 3.50 15.23
C LEU A 246 -10.08 4.34 14.18
N ILE A 247 -8.75 4.19 14.10
CA ILE A 247 -7.96 4.66 12.97
C ILE A 247 -7.56 3.42 12.15
N ALA A 248 -7.89 3.42 10.87
CA ALA A 248 -7.45 2.40 9.93
C ALA A 248 -6.51 3.04 8.90
N ILE A 249 -5.32 2.45 8.72
CA ILE A 249 -4.26 2.91 7.81
C ILE A 249 -4.08 1.84 6.73
N ASP A 250 -4.48 2.10 5.49
CA ASP A 250 -4.52 1.10 4.41
C ASP A 250 -5.24 -0.20 4.85
N GLY A 251 -6.37 -0.06 5.54
CA GLY A 251 -7.17 -1.17 6.07
C GLY A 251 -6.59 -1.89 7.29
N ARG A 252 -5.42 -1.47 7.81
CA ARG A 252 -4.87 -1.95 9.07
C ARG A 252 -5.45 -1.14 10.21
N SER A 253 -6.14 -1.78 11.15
CA SER A 253 -6.69 -1.09 12.31
C SER A 253 -5.63 -0.94 13.41
N GLU A 254 -5.41 0.28 13.83
CA GLU A 254 -4.65 0.65 15.02
C GLU A 254 -5.63 1.07 16.11
N THR A 255 -5.50 0.50 17.28
CA THR A 255 -6.35 0.80 18.45
C THR A 255 -5.54 1.47 19.54
#